data_1858d48898b534d7c28c48a0692c0d3c
#
_entry.id   1858d48898b534d7c28c48a0692c0d3c
#
_cell.length_a   1.000
_cell.length_b   1.000
_cell.length_c   1.000
_cell.angle_alpha   90.00
_cell.angle_beta   90.00
_cell.angle_gamma   90.00
#
_symmetry.space_group_name_H-M   'P 1'
#
loop_
_entity.id
_entity.type
_entity.pdbx_description
1 polymer ?
#
loop_
_entity_poly.entity_id
_entity_poly.type
_entity_poly.pdbx_seq_one_letter_code
_entity_poly.pdbx_strand_id
1 'polypeptide(L)'
;CLHKLRILRQADLPAAVLRCFGMYLRVMRRLQSEYMLEPAGSHGVWGLDDYHCLPFLFGSAQLIEHPVILPTSIHDDALVSEQKDAQLYLAAIDHIKHLKQGAPFGECCPMLNDISALPSWRKVNAGMFRLYEGEVLGKMPVIQHFLFGSMLPCTWEPS
;
A
#
# COMPACT_ATOMS: atom_id res chain seq x y z
N CYS A 1 5.97 2.57 16.70
CA CYS A 1 6.80 3.21 17.75
C CYS A 1 6.07 4.37 18.42
N LEU A 2 5.71 5.44 17.70
CA LEU A 2 5.14 6.66 18.29
C LEU A 2 3.88 6.42 19.13
N HIS A 3 3.02 5.49 18.73
CA HIS A 3 1.86 5.10 19.54
C HIS A 3 2.25 4.34 20.81
N LYS A 4 3.20 3.38 20.72
CA LYS A 4 3.74 2.67 21.89
C LYS A 4 4.42 3.61 22.88
N LEU A 5 5.07 4.66 22.39
CA LEU A 5 5.69 5.71 23.20
C LEU A 5 4.67 6.74 23.74
N ARG A 6 3.37 6.57 23.46
CA ARG A 6 2.28 7.47 23.84
C ARG A 6 2.41 8.91 23.30
N ILE A 7 3.22 9.12 22.25
CA ILE A 7 3.32 10.40 21.53
C ILE A 7 2.07 10.57 20.66
N LEU A 8 1.61 9.49 20.01
CA LEU A 8 0.34 9.46 19.28
C LEU A 8 -0.72 8.70 20.12
N ARG A 9 -1.88 9.30 20.28
CA ARG A 9 -3.06 8.66 20.87
C ARG A 9 -3.77 7.83 19.79
N GLN A 10 -4.64 6.90 20.22
CA GLN A 10 -5.47 6.09 19.32
C GLN A 10 -6.28 6.96 18.34
N ALA A 11 -6.84 8.06 18.81
CA ALA A 11 -7.60 8.99 18.00
C ALA A 11 -6.78 9.72 16.90
N ASP A 12 -5.45 9.78 17.06
CA ASP A 12 -4.56 10.46 16.10
C ASP A 12 -4.14 9.54 14.94
N LEU A 13 -4.34 8.21 15.06
CA LEU A 13 -3.87 7.24 14.08
C LEU A 13 -4.48 7.42 12.69
N PRO A 14 -5.80 7.69 12.52
CA PRO A 14 -6.35 7.98 11.19
C PRO A 14 -5.69 9.19 10.54
N ALA A 15 -5.44 10.27 11.30
CA ALA A 15 -4.78 11.46 10.78
C ALA A 15 -3.30 11.19 10.43
N ALA A 16 -2.61 10.35 11.20
CA ALA A 16 -1.24 9.92 10.89
C ALA A 16 -1.17 9.19 9.54
N VAL A 17 -2.14 8.34 9.24
CA VAL A 17 -2.23 7.64 7.94
C VAL A 17 -2.67 8.60 6.83
N LEU A 18 -3.82 9.25 6.99
CA LEU A 18 -4.43 9.99 5.88
C LEU A 18 -3.67 11.29 5.54
N ARG A 19 -3.01 11.92 6.52
CA ARG A 19 -2.26 13.17 6.32
C ARG A 19 -0.76 12.94 6.21
N CYS A 20 -0.13 12.37 7.24
CA CYS A 20 1.34 12.25 7.27
C CYS A 20 1.82 11.21 6.25
N PHE A 21 1.28 10.00 6.28
CA PHE A 21 1.64 8.97 5.29
C PHE A 21 1.20 9.36 3.88
N GLY A 22 0.03 9.96 3.70
CA GLY A 22 -0.41 10.47 2.39
C GLY A 22 0.53 11.55 1.82
N MET A 23 1.07 12.43 2.66
CA MET A 23 2.09 13.40 2.23
C MET A 23 3.41 12.72 1.89
N TYR A 24 3.89 11.83 2.74
CA TYR A 24 5.08 11.01 2.50
C TYR A 24 4.97 10.29 1.15
N LEU A 25 3.85 9.63 0.88
CA LEU A 25 3.61 8.90 -0.36
C LEU A 25 3.72 9.81 -1.61
N ARG A 26 3.15 11.02 -1.54
CA ARG A 26 3.28 11.99 -2.65
C ARG A 26 4.73 12.41 -2.90
N VAL A 27 5.50 12.67 -1.83
CA VAL A 27 6.92 13.03 -1.95
C VAL A 27 7.72 11.87 -2.53
N MET A 28 7.51 10.64 -2.02
CA MET A 28 8.23 9.46 -2.49
C MET A 28 7.92 9.15 -3.96
N ARG A 29 6.67 9.24 -4.38
CA ARG A 29 6.29 9.04 -5.78
C ARG A 29 6.96 10.07 -6.71
N ARG A 30 7.07 11.32 -6.26
CA ARG A 30 7.78 12.35 -7.01
C ARG A 30 9.28 12.04 -7.12
N LEU A 31 9.92 11.63 -6.03
CA LEU A 31 11.34 11.25 -6.03
C LEU A 31 11.58 10.01 -6.92
N GLN A 32 10.72 9.01 -6.84
CA GLN A 32 10.80 7.82 -7.69
C GLN A 32 10.70 8.20 -9.18
N SER A 33 9.75 9.06 -9.52
CA SER A 33 9.57 9.51 -10.91
C SER A 33 10.74 10.36 -11.40
N GLU A 34 11.21 11.31 -10.58
CA GLU A 34 12.29 12.27 -10.96
C GLU A 34 13.64 11.57 -11.13
N TYR A 35 13.95 10.62 -10.24
CA TYR A 35 15.24 9.94 -10.20
C TYR A 35 15.21 8.51 -10.71
N MET A 36 14.08 8.05 -11.27
CA MET A 36 13.89 6.68 -11.78
C MET A 36 14.24 5.62 -10.75
N LEU A 37 13.84 5.84 -9.48
CA LEU A 37 14.16 4.96 -8.36
C LEU A 37 13.16 3.81 -8.25
N GLU A 38 13.69 2.65 -7.87
CA GLU A 38 12.88 1.48 -7.46
C GLU A 38 13.09 1.19 -5.98
N PRO A 39 12.04 0.71 -5.25
CA PRO A 39 12.18 0.28 -3.88
C PRO A 39 13.07 -0.95 -3.73
N ALA A 40 13.71 -1.10 -2.56
CA ALA A 40 14.45 -2.31 -2.23
C ALA A 40 13.52 -3.54 -2.21
N GLY A 41 13.97 -4.66 -2.77
CA GLY A 41 13.16 -5.87 -2.89
C GLY A 41 12.06 -5.82 -3.94
N SER A 42 12.06 -4.78 -4.78
CA SER A 42 11.10 -4.63 -5.87
C SER A 42 11.17 -5.81 -6.85
N HIS A 43 10.01 -6.26 -7.32
CA HIS A 43 9.87 -7.18 -8.43
C HIS A 43 9.70 -6.43 -9.77
N GLY A 44 10.09 -5.16 -9.81
CA GLY A 44 9.91 -4.27 -10.94
C GLY A 44 8.44 -3.93 -11.16
N VAL A 45 8.08 -3.67 -12.42
CA VAL A 45 6.72 -3.26 -12.81
C VAL A 45 5.64 -4.32 -12.57
N TRP A 46 6.02 -5.55 -12.26
CA TRP A 46 5.11 -6.70 -12.13
C TRP A 46 4.75 -7.05 -10.69
N GLY A 47 5.41 -6.45 -9.69
CA GLY A 47 5.24 -6.77 -8.28
C GLY A 47 4.66 -5.63 -7.46
N LEU A 48 4.18 -5.99 -6.27
CA LEU A 48 3.94 -5.06 -5.18
C LEU A 48 5.19 -5.03 -4.30
N ASP A 49 5.74 -3.86 -4.10
CA ASP A 49 6.85 -3.61 -3.20
C ASP A 49 6.39 -2.91 -1.91
N ASP A 50 7.32 -2.63 -1.01
CA ASP A 50 7.03 -2.00 0.27
C ASP A 50 6.36 -0.61 0.13
N TYR A 51 6.68 0.16 -0.91
CA TYR A 51 6.03 1.44 -1.17
C TYR A 51 4.58 1.27 -1.66
N HIS A 52 4.32 0.23 -2.43
CA HIS A 52 2.98 -0.02 -2.98
C HIS A 52 2.10 -0.82 -2.04
N CYS A 53 2.66 -1.59 -1.11
CA CYS A 53 1.89 -2.44 -0.21
C CYS A 53 1.08 -1.64 0.81
N LEU A 54 1.69 -0.64 1.46
CA LEU A 54 1.04 0.16 2.51
C LEU A 54 -0.19 0.96 2.05
N PRO A 55 -0.20 1.62 0.87
CA PRO A 55 -1.41 2.26 0.36
C PRO A 55 -2.58 1.30 0.20
N PHE A 56 -2.32 0.06 -0.23
CA PHE A 56 -3.34 -0.97 -0.36
C PHE A 56 -3.81 -1.51 0.99
N LEU A 57 -2.88 -1.71 1.92
CA LEU A 57 -3.20 -2.16 3.28
C LEU A 57 -4.06 -1.12 4.02
N PHE A 58 -3.67 0.14 4.02
CA PHE A 58 -4.43 1.20 4.66
C PHE A 58 -5.72 1.53 3.89
N GLY A 59 -5.64 1.56 2.57
CA GLY A 59 -6.79 1.86 1.71
C GLY A 59 -7.86 0.79 1.76
N SER A 60 -7.49 -0.49 1.83
CA SER A 60 -8.48 -1.57 2.03
C SER A 60 -9.15 -1.49 3.40
N ALA A 61 -8.41 -1.07 4.46
CA ALA A 61 -9.00 -0.82 5.77
C ALA A 61 -9.99 0.35 5.76
N GLN A 62 -9.67 1.42 5.02
CA GLN A 62 -10.55 2.58 4.84
C GLN A 62 -11.88 2.22 4.16
N LEU A 63 -11.86 1.23 3.27
CA LEU A 63 -13.02 0.79 2.49
C LEU A 63 -13.85 -0.32 3.15
N ILE A 64 -13.43 -0.84 4.32
CA ILE A 64 -14.24 -1.82 5.05
C ILE A 64 -15.63 -1.23 5.34
N GLU A 65 -16.68 -1.97 4.92
CA GLU A 65 -18.09 -1.57 5.07
C GLU A 65 -18.46 -0.30 4.28
N HIS A 66 -17.66 0.09 3.26
CA HIS A 66 -18.05 1.18 2.38
C HIS A 66 -19.33 0.81 1.61
N PRO A 67 -20.35 1.69 1.57
CA PRO A 67 -21.69 1.31 1.08
C PRO A 67 -21.75 1.09 -0.43
N VAL A 68 -20.85 1.67 -1.20
CA VAL A 68 -20.92 1.69 -2.67
C VAL A 68 -19.68 1.07 -3.32
N ILE A 69 -18.48 1.36 -2.79
CA ILE A 69 -17.23 0.91 -3.41
C ILE A 69 -16.96 -0.54 -3.01
N LEU A 70 -17.00 -1.43 -3.98
CA LEU A 70 -16.66 -2.84 -3.85
C LEU A 70 -15.22 -3.11 -4.34
N PRO A 71 -14.60 -4.25 -3.99
CA PRO A 71 -13.28 -4.60 -4.53
C PRO A 71 -13.21 -4.60 -6.05
N THR A 72 -14.27 -5.05 -6.74
CA THR A 72 -14.39 -5.02 -8.20
C THR A 72 -14.43 -3.61 -8.80
N SER A 73 -14.74 -2.58 -8.00
CA SER A 73 -14.82 -1.19 -8.47
C SER A 73 -13.48 -0.64 -8.97
N ILE A 74 -12.36 -1.30 -8.72
CA ILE A 74 -11.05 -0.90 -9.27
C ILE A 74 -10.99 -0.96 -10.80
N HIS A 75 -11.91 -1.66 -11.43
CA HIS A 75 -12.02 -1.76 -12.90
C HIS A 75 -12.88 -0.65 -13.51
N ASP A 76 -13.58 0.11 -12.69
CA ASP A 76 -14.36 1.27 -13.14
C ASP A 76 -13.48 2.54 -13.09
N ASP A 77 -12.96 2.93 -14.27
CA ASP A 77 -12.05 4.06 -14.39
C ASP A 77 -12.72 5.39 -14.01
N ALA A 78 -14.01 5.54 -14.24
CA ALA A 78 -14.76 6.74 -13.87
C ALA A 78 -14.85 6.86 -12.34
N LEU A 79 -15.23 5.79 -11.66
CA LEU A 79 -15.30 5.73 -10.21
C LEU A 79 -13.92 5.89 -9.57
N VAL A 80 -12.88 5.24 -10.11
CA VAL A 80 -11.50 5.40 -9.63
C VAL A 80 -11.06 6.86 -9.73
N SER A 81 -11.30 7.51 -10.87
CA SER A 81 -10.94 8.91 -11.09
C SER A 81 -11.69 9.87 -10.16
N GLU A 82 -12.96 9.60 -9.88
CA GLU A 82 -13.78 10.41 -8.98
C GLU A 82 -13.35 10.28 -7.52
N GLN A 83 -13.00 9.06 -7.07
CA GLN A 83 -12.81 8.74 -5.66
C GLN A 83 -11.33 8.69 -5.22
N LYS A 84 -10.37 8.81 -6.14
CA LYS A 84 -8.93 8.69 -5.84
C LYS A 84 -8.40 9.68 -4.80
N ASP A 85 -8.99 10.88 -4.72
CA ASP A 85 -8.54 11.90 -3.77
C ASP A 85 -9.03 11.60 -2.34
N ALA A 86 -10.11 10.83 -2.20
CA ALA A 86 -10.70 10.46 -0.92
C ALA A 86 -10.26 9.06 -0.43
N GLN A 87 -9.91 8.15 -1.34
CA GLN A 87 -9.69 6.74 -1.04
C GLN A 87 -8.28 6.30 -1.42
N LEU A 88 -7.45 5.95 -0.44
CA LEU A 88 -6.04 5.57 -0.64
C LEU A 88 -5.86 4.38 -1.58
N TYR A 89 -6.76 3.38 -1.52
CA TYR A 89 -6.70 2.23 -2.41
C TYR A 89 -6.90 2.64 -3.86
N LEU A 90 -7.90 3.45 -4.13
CA LEU A 90 -8.20 3.94 -5.48
C LEU A 90 -7.14 4.91 -5.99
N ALA A 91 -6.55 5.74 -5.12
CA ALA A 91 -5.39 6.55 -5.45
C ALA A 91 -4.18 5.72 -5.87
N ALA A 92 -3.98 4.55 -5.27
CA ALA A 92 -2.91 3.64 -5.64
C ALA A 92 -3.19 2.93 -6.97
N ILE A 93 -4.45 2.50 -7.20
CA ILE A 93 -4.88 1.95 -8.49
C ILE A 93 -4.70 2.96 -9.63
N ASP A 94 -5.16 4.20 -9.44
CA ASP A 94 -4.99 5.29 -10.42
C ASP A 94 -3.50 5.52 -10.75
N HIS A 95 -2.66 5.58 -9.73
CA HIS A 95 -1.21 5.74 -9.91
C HIS A 95 -0.59 4.60 -10.73
N ILE A 96 -0.93 3.35 -10.45
CA ILE A 96 -0.43 2.20 -11.21
C ILE A 96 -0.90 2.24 -12.66
N LYS A 97 -2.18 2.54 -12.89
CA LYS A 97 -2.71 2.68 -14.26
C LYS A 97 -1.98 3.75 -15.06
N HIS A 98 -1.59 4.86 -14.41
CA HIS A 98 -0.79 5.90 -15.07
C HIS A 98 0.65 5.46 -15.36
N LEU A 99 1.29 4.71 -14.46
CA LEU A 99 2.65 4.20 -14.67
C LEU A 99 2.73 3.12 -15.77
N LYS A 100 1.69 2.30 -15.87
CA LYS A 100 1.64 1.13 -16.77
C LYS A 100 0.73 1.34 -17.98
N GLN A 101 0.73 2.54 -18.54
CA GLN A 101 -0.08 2.87 -19.70
C GLN A 101 0.19 1.94 -20.89
N GLY A 102 -0.90 1.50 -21.55
CA GLY A 102 -0.85 0.69 -22.75
C GLY A 102 -0.94 -0.82 -22.54
N ALA A 103 -0.91 -1.32 -21.30
CA ALA A 103 -1.15 -2.73 -21.00
C ALA A 103 -2.47 -2.93 -20.25
N PRO A 104 -3.25 -4.01 -20.52
CA PRO A 104 -4.42 -4.34 -19.76
C PRO A 104 -4.09 -4.53 -18.27
N PHE A 105 -4.95 -4.00 -17.38
CA PHE A 105 -4.69 -4.03 -15.92
C PHE A 105 -4.43 -5.45 -15.39
N GLY A 106 -5.20 -6.45 -15.85
CA GLY A 106 -5.03 -7.84 -15.44
C GLY A 106 -3.70 -8.46 -15.86
N GLU A 107 -3.09 -7.99 -16.96
CA GLU A 107 -1.78 -8.46 -17.42
C GLU A 107 -0.64 -7.81 -16.65
N CYS A 108 -0.76 -6.50 -16.39
CA CYS A 108 0.30 -5.77 -15.68
C CYS A 108 0.21 -5.86 -14.16
N CYS A 109 -0.94 -6.23 -13.60
CA CYS A 109 -1.19 -6.33 -12.16
C CYS A 109 -2.05 -7.55 -11.82
N PRO A 110 -1.61 -8.79 -12.15
CA PRO A 110 -2.42 -9.99 -11.96
C PRO A 110 -2.85 -10.18 -10.50
N MET A 111 -1.95 -9.93 -9.54
CA MET A 111 -2.27 -10.04 -8.11
C MET A 111 -3.40 -9.11 -7.68
N LEU A 112 -3.36 -7.83 -8.07
CA LEU A 112 -4.43 -6.87 -7.73
C LEU A 112 -5.74 -7.20 -8.45
N ASN A 113 -5.63 -7.71 -9.67
CA ASN A 113 -6.78 -8.21 -10.42
C ASN A 113 -7.46 -9.37 -9.69
N ASP A 114 -6.69 -10.37 -9.25
CA ASP A 114 -7.22 -11.51 -8.49
C ASP A 114 -7.81 -11.09 -7.14
N ILE A 115 -7.16 -10.17 -6.43
CA ILE A 115 -7.65 -9.61 -5.18
C ILE A 115 -8.99 -8.89 -5.37
N SER A 116 -9.19 -8.23 -6.52
CA SER A 116 -10.45 -7.53 -6.81
C SER A 116 -11.66 -8.45 -6.91
N ALA A 117 -11.46 -9.74 -7.19
CA ALA A 117 -12.52 -10.74 -7.22
C ALA A 117 -13.01 -11.18 -5.82
N LEU A 118 -12.35 -10.74 -4.75
CA LEU A 118 -12.78 -11.06 -3.39
C LEU A 118 -14.11 -10.37 -3.03
N PRO A 119 -14.97 -11.03 -2.25
CA PRO A 119 -16.33 -10.58 -2.02
C PRO A 119 -16.46 -9.37 -1.09
N SER A 120 -15.40 -8.96 -0.40
CA SER A 120 -15.46 -7.83 0.54
C SER A 120 -14.10 -7.24 0.84
N TRP A 121 -14.08 -5.95 1.15
CA TRP A 121 -12.87 -5.24 1.60
C TRP A 121 -12.27 -5.80 2.89
N ARG A 122 -13.07 -6.39 3.77
CA ARG A 122 -12.58 -7.09 4.97
C ARG A 122 -11.68 -8.28 4.61
N LYS A 123 -12.06 -9.06 3.58
CA LYS A 123 -11.21 -10.15 3.07
C LYS A 123 -9.97 -9.62 2.35
N VAL A 124 -10.12 -8.58 1.55
CA VAL A 124 -8.98 -7.90 0.90
C VAL A 124 -7.99 -7.42 1.97
N ASN A 125 -8.44 -6.70 2.98
CA ASN A 125 -7.58 -6.18 4.04
C ASN A 125 -6.85 -7.28 4.82
N ALA A 126 -7.54 -8.35 5.19
CA ALA A 126 -6.91 -9.50 5.83
C ALA A 126 -5.84 -10.16 4.95
N GLY A 127 -6.07 -10.23 3.63
CA GLY A 127 -5.08 -10.69 2.66
C GLY A 127 -3.87 -9.75 2.55
N MET A 128 -4.10 -8.43 2.56
CA MET A 128 -3.03 -7.43 2.52
C MET A 128 -2.12 -7.49 3.74
N PHE A 129 -2.64 -7.76 4.93
CA PHE A 129 -1.81 -7.97 6.12
C PHE A 129 -0.87 -9.17 5.95
N ARG A 130 -1.39 -10.31 5.48
CA ARG A 130 -0.57 -11.51 5.24
C ARG A 130 0.49 -11.27 4.15
N LEU A 131 0.11 -10.56 3.10
CA LEU A 131 1.03 -10.17 2.02
C LEU A 131 2.15 -9.30 2.58
N TYR A 132 1.82 -8.28 3.38
CA TYR A 132 2.81 -7.39 3.99
C TYR A 132 3.75 -8.13 4.94
N GLU A 133 3.22 -9.02 5.77
CA GLU A 133 4.03 -9.87 6.66
C GLU A 133 4.97 -10.78 5.87
N GLY A 134 4.49 -11.45 4.83
CA GLY A 134 5.29 -12.40 4.04
C GLY A 134 6.27 -11.74 3.07
N GLU A 135 5.82 -10.73 2.32
CA GLU A 135 6.59 -10.15 1.22
C GLU A 135 7.42 -8.93 1.62
N VAL A 136 7.10 -8.26 2.72
CA VAL A 136 7.86 -7.11 3.21
C VAL A 136 8.60 -7.46 4.50
N LEU A 137 7.88 -7.76 5.58
CA LEU A 137 8.49 -8.00 6.89
C LEU A 137 9.27 -9.32 6.95
N GLY A 138 8.89 -10.33 6.16
CA GLY A 138 9.58 -11.63 6.06
C GLY A 138 10.73 -11.67 5.06
N LYS A 139 11.01 -10.58 4.33
CA LYS A 139 12.06 -10.54 3.31
C LYS A 139 13.28 -9.75 3.78
N MET A 140 14.39 -10.43 4.01
CA MET A 140 15.65 -9.79 4.41
C MET A 140 16.07 -8.65 3.46
N PRO A 141 16.01 -8.76 2.14
CA PRO A 141 16.36 -7.67 1.23
C PRO A 141 15.57 -6.38 1.45
N VAL A 142 14.36 -6.47 2.02
CA VAL A 142 13.51 -5.31 2.35
C VAL A 142 13.82 -4.81 3.76
N ILE A 143 13.74 -5.68 4.76
CA ILE A 143 13.83 -5.27 6.17
C ILE A 143 15.22 -4.81 6.59
N GLN A 144 16.29 -5.24 5.91
CA GLN A 144 17.66 -4.79 6.18
C GLN A 144 17.83 -3.25 6.07
N HIS A 145 16.92 -2.59 5.37
CA HIS A 145 16.93 -1.14 5.20
C HIS A 145 16.13 -0.39 6.29
N PHE A 146 15.46 -1.11 7.19
CA PHE A 146 14.76 -0.49 8.31
C PHE A 146 15.76 0.08 9.31
N LEU A 147 15.44 1.24 9.85
CA LEU A 147 16.27 1.91 10.86
C LEU A 147 15.99 1.30 12.23
N PHE A 148 16.69 0.23 12.55
CA PHE A 148 16.66 -0.39 13.88
C PHE A 148 17.48 0.40 14.88
N GLY A 149 17.06 0.37 16.15
CA GLY A 149 17.73 1.04 17.24
C GLY A 149 17.08 0.72 18.58
N SER A 150 17.40 1.49 19.62
CA SER A 150 16.89 1.26 20.98
C SER A 150 15.36 1.33 21.09
N MET A 151 14.70 2.16 20.28
CA MET A 151 13.24 2.30 20.26
C MET A 151 12.53 1.25 19.40
N LEU A 152 13.20 0.73 18.38
CA LEU A 152 12.75 -0.33 17.51
C LEU A 152 13.90 -1.33 17.35
N PRO A 153 14.11 -2.23 18.30
CA PRO A 153 15.20 -3.20 18.21
C PRO A 153 14.89 -4.27 17.17
N CYS A 154 15.93 -4.73 16.48
CA CYS A 154 15.86 -5.95 15.71
C CYS A 154 15.94 -7.14 16.70
N THR A 155 14.87 -7.89 16.83
CA THR A 155 14.79 -9.00 17.79
C THR A 155 14.86 -10.38 17.14
N TRP A 156 15.01 -10.45 15.84
CA TRP A 156 15.21 -11.71 15.11
C TRP A 156 16.65 -11.87 14.65
N GLU A 157 17.13 -13.09 14.68
CA GLU A 157 18.41 -13.46 14.06
C GLU A 157 18.21 -13.69 12.56
N PRO A 158 19.11 -13.19 11.71
CA PRO A 158 19.06 -13.52 10.28
C PRO A 158 19.31 -15.03 10.12
N SER A 159 18.36 -15.71 9.50
CA SER A 159 18.48 -17.10 9.10
C SER A 159 19.39 -17.26 7.88
#